data_0f076b2161620d99212e0468abb3909a
#
_entry.id   0f076b2161620d99212e0468abb3909a
#
_cell.length_a   1.000
_cell.length_b   1.000
_cell.length_c   1.000
_cell.angle_alpha   90.00
_cell.angle_beta   90.00
_cell.angle_gamma   90.00
#
_symmetry.space_group_name_H-M   'P 1'
#
loop_
_entity.id
_entity.type
_entity.pdbx_description
1 polymer ?
#
loop_
_entity_poly.entity_id
_entity_poly.type
_entity_poly.pdbx_seq_one_letter_code
_entity_poly.pdbx_strand_id
1 'polypeptide(L)'
;YPPVSYETSKDTFQTNITAVAGITVVDAKLHYNGSSSTATTSNTATGKYTLTKELALPLITNNTQSQNHSWFFEFNYLLNGTLTNANTSSQTQRVDNINASLLVVGGYTVPFINFTTYEQNTLAALSTTFQGTFQYGLNNTEKAFSYQRLTEDWTNHTFAFIPVNKTFTASGTFTFTAAGYETQTYELPDTIMQNISDGMLEIPIYMLESSNSTLFTVVVRDSTFSLVENANIQIQRYYPGTNSYETTESVTTNADGKAFGHFITEDVIYRFLVYIGGSLQLTSTPTQIVCETLPCTITLNLPASAGSIDDILGYPSNFTSNLTYNNNTEIFTLTYTDLAADPLGARLHVRRLANTGDVVVCSNNDTASASVITCDVSTQTNGTYVATAYLERTSKAGKNIGQLVIQKAKSIVNNIGVDGLILSVFLFMGIVMLGLFKPVLAIAFAVVGIIALSWIGLVSILPSTIAALLVVAGILAWGMRK
;
A
#
# COMPACT_ATOMS: atom_id res chain seq x y z
N TYR A 1 -18.66 25.81 21.48
CA TYR A 1 -18.08 25.98 20.14
C TYR A 1 -16.66 26.55 20.26
N PRO A 2 -15.75 26.28 19.33
CA PRO A 2 -14.46 26.96 19.27
C PRO A 2 -14.66 28.43 18.85
N PRO A 3 -14.14 29.41 19.58
CA PRO A 3 -14.31 30.84 19.23
C PRO A 3 -13.52 31.20 17.95
N VAL A 4 -12.49 30.44 17.66
CA VAL A 4 -11.69 30.49 16.42
C VAL A 4 -11.62 29.09 15.82
N SER A 5 -11.87 28.99 14.53
CA SER A 5 -11.78 27.74 13.77
C SER A 5 -11.21 28.02 12.38
N TYR A 6 -11.20 27.02 11.52
CA TYR A 6 -10.67 27.12 10.16
C TYR A 6 -11.73 26.77 9.12
N GLU A 7 -11.68 27.40 7.95
CA GLU A 7 -12.51 26.96 6.82
C GLU A 7 -12.32 25.46 6.56
N THR A 8 -13.31 24.79 6.01
CA THR A 8 -13.35 23.35 5.75
C THR A 8 -13.33 22.44 6.98
N SER A 9 -13.11 22.98 8.21
CA SER A 9 -13.21 22.17 9.41
C SER A 9 -14.67 21.82 9.75
N LYS A 10 -14.86 20.82 10.61
CA LYS A 10 -16.16 20.42 11.13
C LYS A 10 -16.22 20.78 12.61
N ASP A 11 -17.12 21.70 12.96
CA ASP A 11 -17.27 22.20 14.32
C ASP A 11 -18.60 21.79 14.94
N THR A 12 -18.59 21.54 16.25
CA THR A 12 -19.79 21.26 17.03
C THR A 12 -20.27 22.52 17.75
N PHE A 13 -21.45 22.99 17.38
CA PHE A 13 -22.16 24.06 18.06
C PHE A 13 -23.07 23.44 19.11
N GLN A 14 -23.01 23.97 20.34
CA GLN A 14 -23.79 23.44 21.45
C GLN A 14 -24.20 24.56 22.38
N THR A 15 -25.43 24.50 22.88
CA THR A 15 -25.92 25.38 23.95
C THR A 15 -26.83 24.62 24.90
N ASN A 16 -26.86 25.04 26.15
CA ASN A 16 -27.73 24.47 27.17
C ASN A 16 -28.85 25.45 27.48
N ILE A 17 -30.08 24.95 27.52
CA ILE A 17 -31.27 25.70 27.85
C ILE A 17 -31.84 25.14 29.16
N THR A 18 -32.17 26.05 30.09
CA THR A 18 -32.93 25.69 31.30
C THR A 18 -34.33 26.23 31.14
N ALA A 19 -35.31 25.36 31.12
CA ALA A 19 -36.72 25.68 31.00
C ALA A 19 -37.40 25.60 32.36
N VAL A 20 -38.34 26.48 32.62
CA VAL A 20 -39.21 26.41 33.82
C VAL A 20 -40.19 25.23 33.69
N ALA A 21 -40.75 24.79 34.79
CA ALA A 21 -41.72 23.70 34.82
C ALA A 21 -42.88 23.94 33.84
N GLY A 22 -43.27 22.89 33.10
CA GLY A 22 -44.34 22.96 32.09
C GLY A 22 -43.91 23.34 30.68
N ILE A 23 -42.61 23.60 30.45
CA ILE A 23 -42.06 23.87 29.12
C ILE A 23 -41.35 22.61 28.60
N THR A 24 -41.67 22.23 27.36
CA THR A 24 -41.00 21.16 26.64
C THR A 24 -40.43 21.69 25.33
N VAL A 25 -39.12 21.60 25.13
CA VAL A 25 -38.48 21.93 23.84
C VAL A 25 -38.74 20.81 22.85
N VAL A 26 -39.26 21.15 21.66
CA VAL A 26 -39.74 20.23 20.65
C VAL A 26 -38.68 19.98 19.59
N ASP A 27 -38.16 21.05 19.01
CA ASP A 27 -37.14 21.03 17.97
C ASP A 27 -36.23 22.25 18.02
N ALA A 28 -35.13 22.22 17.32
CA ALA A 28 -34.21 23.34 17.22
C ALA A 28 -33.52 23.40 15.82
N LYS A 29 -33.09 24.61 15.45
CA LYS A 29 -32.26 24.87 14.27
C LYS A 29 -31.06 25.72 14.68
N LEU A 30 -29.92 25.40 14.11
CA LEU A 30 -28.77 26.29 14.14
C LEU A 30 -28.86 27.27 12.97
N HIS A 31 -28.82 28.56 13.25
CA HIS A 31 -28.57 29.61 12.28
C HIS A 31 -27.10 29.95 12.29
N TYR A 32 -26.45 29.84 11.15
CA TYR A 32 -25.04 30.12 10.97
C TYR A 32 -24.83 30.89 9.68
N ASN A 33 -24.24 32.07 9.76
CA ASN A 33 -23.95 32.93 8.60
C ASN A 33 -25.15 33.10 7.64
N GLY A 34 -26.37 33.33 8.21
CA GLY A 34 -27.59 33.51 7.43
C GLY A 34 -28.27 32.23 6.92
N SER A 35 -27.63 31.07 7.05
CA SER A 35 -28.20 29.77 6.72
C SER A 35 -28.73 29.06 7.95
N SER A 36 -29.75 28.20 7.81
CA SER A 36 -30.33 27.44 8.92
C SER A 36 -30.22 25.94 8.66
N SER A 37 -29.97 25.16 9.72
CA SER A 37 -29.89 23.70 9.67
C SER A 37 -30.50 23.08 10.93
N THR A 38 -31.19 21.94 10.78
CA THR A 38 -31.81 21.22 11.91
C THR A 38 -30.75 20.80 12.90
N ALA A 39 -31.02 21.06 14.19
CA ALA A 39 -30.17 20.68 15.33
C ALA A 39 -30.84 19.55 16.13
N THR A 40 -30.00 18.77 16.80
CA THR A 40 -30.46 17.73 17.74
C THR A 40 -30.82 18.37 19.09
N THR A 41 -31.96 17.98 19.64
CA THR A 41 -32.39 18.36 20.96
C THR A 41 -32.33 17.14 21.89
N SER A 42 -31.59 17.23 22.98
CA SER A 42 -31.53 16.19 24.01
C SER A 42 -31.97 16.72 25.35
N ASN A 43 -32.83 15.96 26.04
CA ASN A 43 -33.24 16.28 27.42
C ASN A 43 -32.27 15.61 28.39
N THR A 44 -31.43 16.38 29.07
CA THR A 44 -30.37 15.87 29.96
C THR A 44 -30.81 15.74 31.42
N ALA A 45 -31.86 16.47 31.82
CA ALA A 45 -32.54 16.36 33.09
C ALA A 45 -33.88 17.14 33.00
N THR A 46 -34.76 16.98 33.98
CA THR A 46 -36.03 17.70 34.04
C THR A 46 -35.82 19.20 33.84
N GLY A 47 -36.40 19.75 32.77
CA GLY A 47 -36.24 21.14 32.37
C GLY A 47 -34.88 21.58 31.86
N LYS A 48 -33.94 20.62 31.59
CA LYS A 48 -32.64 20.92 31.02
C LYS A 48 -32.50 20.29 29.64
N TYR A 49 -32.25 21.10 28.64
CA TYR A 49 -32.10 20.68 27.24
C TYR A 49 -30.75 21.10 26.71
N THR A 50 -30.14 20.24 25.93
CA THR A 50 -28.92 20.53 25.16
C THR A 50 -29.29 20.54 23.69
N LEU A 51 -29.02 21.65 23.01
CA LEU A 51 -29.14 21.80 21.56
C LEU A 51 -27.74 21.60 20.95
N THR A 52 -27.62 20.71 19.98
CA THR A 52 -26.33 20.38 19.37
C THR A 52 -26.46 20.30 17.85
N LYS A 53 -25.46 20.85 17.14
CA LYS A 53 -25.32 20.72 15.69
C LYS A 53 -23.86 20.66 15.30
N GLU A 54 -23.49 19.64 14.56
CA GLU A 54 -22.24 19.62 13.81
C GLU A 54 -22.42 20.31 12.46
N LEU A 55 -21.49 21.16 12.09
CA LEU A 55 -21.51 21.92 10.86
C LEU A 55 -20.11 21.94 10.21
N ALA A 56 -20.04 21.60 8.92
CA ALA A 56 -18.85 21.86 8.11
C ALA A 56 -18.78 23.37 7.82
N LEU A 57 -17.65 23.98 8.14
CA LEU A 57 -17.45 25.40 7.95
C LEU A 57 -17.22 25.73 6.47
N PRO A 58 -17.87 26.77 5.94
CA PRO A 58 -17.75 27.15 4.54
C PRO A 58 -16.34 27.69 4.21
N LEU A 59 -16.02 27.69 2.93
CA LEU A 59 -14.85 28.39 2.40
C LEU A 59 -14.98 29.88 2.62
N ILE A 60 -13.86 30.53 2.95
CA ILE A 60 -13.79 31.98 3.06
C ILE A 60 -13.80 32.59 1.64
N THR A 61 -14.77 33.43 1.39
CA THR A 61 -14.85 34.21 0.16
C THR A 61 -13.97 35.46 0.25
N ASN A 62 -13.46 35.93 -0.89
CA ASN A 62 -12.71 37.20 -1.03
C ASN A 62 -11.25 37.22 -0.56
N ASN A 63 -10.52 36.10 -0.52
CA ASN A 63 -9.10 36.04 -0.18
C ASN A 63 -8.70 36.77 1.14
N THR A 64 -9.64 36.92 2.08
CA THR A 64 -9.36 37.45 3.40
C THR A 64 -8.72 36.39 4.28
N GLN A 65 -7.86 36.78 5.23
CA GLN A 65 -7.23 35.83 6.13
C GLN A 65 -8.21 35.23 7.17
N SER A 66 -9.30 35.95 7.44
CA SER A 66 -10.32 35.51 8.39
C SER A 66 -11.67 36.15 8.11
N GLN A 67 -12.73 35.49 8.53
CA GLN A 67 -14.11 36.00 8.46
C GLN A 67 -14.84 35.70 9.76
N ASN A 68 -15.65 36.66 10.22
CA ASN A 68 -16.51 36.45 11.39
C ASN A 68 -17.92 36.04 10.96
N HIS A 69 -18.42 34.95 11.51
CA HIS A 69 -19.73 34.40 11.25
C HIS A 69 -20.57 34.47 12.50
N SER A 70 -21.77 35.08 12.42
CA SER A 70 -22.74 35.05 13.51
C SER A 70 -23.50 33.73 13.54
N TRP A 71 -23.84 33.27 14.74
CA TRP A 71 -24.65 32.09 14.91
C TRP A 71 -25.51 32.15 16.16
N PHE A 72 -26.66 31.47 16.16
CA PHE A 72 -27.57 31.28 17.28
C PHE A 72 -28.43 30.04 17.04
N PHE A 73 -29.05 29.50 18.11
CA PHE A 73 -30.09 28.49 17.99
C PHE A 73 -31.45 29.14 18.05
N GLU A 74 -32.31 28.82 17.10
CA GLU A 74 -33.75 28.99 17.13
C GLU A 74 -34.36 27.66 17.62
N PHE A 75 -35.32 27.71 18.54
CA PHE A 75 -35.97 26.50 19.04
C PHE A 75 -37.45 26.70 19.30
N ASN A 76 -38.23 25.67 19.03
CA ASN A 76 -39.64 25.62 19.30
C ASN A 76 -39.90 24.89 20.63
N TYR A 77 -40.80 25.42 21.43
CA TYR A 77 -41.21 24.82 22.71
C TYR A 77 -42.70 24.90 22.92
N LEU A 78 -43.24 23.98 23.69
CA LEU A 78 -44.63 23.95 24.12
C LEU A 78 -44.71 24.66 25.49
N LEU A 79 -45.56 25.69 25.55
CA LEU A 79 -45.98 26.36 26.80
C LEU A 79 -47.49 26.19 26.95
N ASN A 80 -47.93 25.43 27.93
CA ASN A 80 -49.36 25.13 28.16
C ASN A 80 -50.08 24.58 26.91
N GLY A 81 -49.38 23.74 26.13
CA GLY A 81 -49.89 23.16 24.88
C GLY A 81 -49.83 24.07 23.66
N THR A 82 -49.39 25.31 23.78
CA THR A 82 -49.19 26.23 22.65
C THR A 82 -47.75 26.21 22.19
N LEU A 83 -47.52 25.99 20.87
CA LEU A 83 -46.20 26.05 20.28
C LEU A 83 -45.72 27.50 20.20
N THR A 84 -44.54 27.75 20.74
CA THR A 84 -43.90 29.08 20.80
C THR A 84 -42.46 28.95 20.32
N ASN A 85 -41.94 30.01 19.70
CA ASN A 85 -40.58 30.09 19.19
C ASN A 85 -39.71 31.02 20.03
N ALA A 86 -38.43 30.68 20.19
CA ALA A 86 -37.44 31.53 20.84
C ALA A 86 -36.04 31.33 20.24
N ASN A 87 -35.19 32.34 20.42
CA ASN A 87 -33.82 32.33 20.00
C ASN A 87 -32.86 32.41 21.18
N THR A 88 -31.72 31.76 21.09
CA THR A 88 -30.59 32.04 21.99
C THR A 88 -29.95 33.39 21.63
N SER A 89 -29.13 33.93 22.51
CA SER A 89 -28.30 35.10 22.17
C SER A 89 -27.39 34.77 20.98
N SER A 90 -27.25 35.74 20.06
CA SER A 90 -26.32 35.63 18.95
C SER A 90 -24.89 35.64 19.45
N GLN A 91 -24.07 34.73 18.89
CA GLN A 91 -22.64 34.59 19.15
C GLN A 91 -21.89 34.83 17.85
N THR A 92 -20.57 35.03 17.94
CA THR A 92 -19.71 35.23 16.79
C THR A 92 -18.54 34.21 16.82
N GLN A 93 -18.32 33.52 15.73
CA GLN A 93 -17.16 32.66 15.52
C GLN A 93 -16.24 33.30 14.46
N ARG A 94 -14.96 33.36 14.75
CA ARG A 94 -13.96 33.72 13.77
C ARG A 94 -13.52 32.45 13.04
N VAL A 95 -13.57 32.48 11.71
CA VAL A 95 -13.07 31.43 10.84
C VAL A 95 -11.85 31.96 10.11
N ASP A 96 -10.73 31.29 10.27
CA ASP A 96 -9.47 31.60 9.59
C ASP A 96 -9.33 30.74 8.31
N ASN A 97 -8.65 31.26 7.31
CA ASN A 97 -8.43 30.51 6.07
C ASN A 97 -7.39 29.39 6.26
N ILE A 98 -7.48 28.36 5.41
CA ILE A 98 -6.42 27.39 5.19
C ILE A 98 -5.66 27.78 3.92
N ASN A 99 -4.35 27.55 3.88
CA ASN A 99 -3.53 27.85 2.71
C ASN A 99 -2.48 26.78 2.47
N ALA A 100 -2.09 26.64 1.20
CA ALA A 100 -0.98 25.82 0.75
C ALA A 100 0.02 26.68 -0.04
N SER A 101 1.30 26.37 0.04
CA SER A 101 2.36 27.03 -0.72
C SER A 101 3.59 26.14 -0.82
N LEU A 102 4.50 26.49 -1.72
CA LEU A 102 5.84 25.94 -1.70
C LEU A 102 6.53 26.27 -0.38
N LEU A 103 7.31 25.33 0.15
CA LEU A 103 8.05 25.52 1.39
C LEU A 103 8.97 26.76 1.29
N VAL A 104 9.09 27.52 2.38
CA VAL A 104 9.93 28.74 2.50
C VAL A 104 9.41 29.95 1.71
N VAL A 105 8.34 29.83 0.93
CA VAL A 105 7.68 30.96 0.28
C VAL A 105 6.62 31.53 1.21
N GLY A 106 6.62 32.83 1.44
CA GLY A 106 5.59 33.50 2.24
C GLY A 106 5.58 33.13 3.74
N GLY A 107 6.70 32.61 4.29
CA GLY A 107 6.80 32.24 5.71
C GLY A 107 6.36 30.80 6.03
N TYR A 108 6.14 29.97 5.02
CA TYR A 108 5.85 28.55 5.19
C TYR A 108 7.15 27.80 5.48
N THR A 109 7.28 27.24 6.67
CA THR A 109 8.54 26.61 7.15
C THR A 109 8.39 25.16 7.57
N VAL A 110 7.15 24.65 7.67
CA VAL A 110 6.87 23.28 8.09
C VAL A 110 6.39 22.48 6.88
N PRO A 111 7.14 21.45 6.44
CA PRO A 111 6.77 20.63 5.29
C PRO A 111 5.67 19.62 5.63
N PHE A 112 4.80 19.34 4.66
CA PHE A 112 3.75 18.33 4.75
C PHE A 112 3.91 17.24 3.69
N ILE A 113 4.33 17.61 2.47
CA ILE A 113 4.54 16.70 1.35
C ILE A 113 5.76 17.12 0.56
N ASN A 114 6.54 16.13 0.14
CA ASN A 114 7.71 16.31 -0.69
C ASN A 114 7.70 15.33 -1.87
N PHE A 115 7.81 15.85 -3.08
CA PHE A 115 8.05 15.06 -4.28
C PHE A 115 9.52 15.12 -4.62
N THR A 116 10.21 13.97 -4.59
CA THR A 116 11.62 13.84 -4.96
C THR A 116 11.73 13.10 -6.28
N THR A 117 12.44 13.66 -7.25
CA THR A 117 12.52 13.12 -8.60
C THR A 117 13.83 12.40 -8.88
N TYR A 118 13.73 11.21 -9.47
CA TYR A 118 14.84 10.32 -9.78
C TYR A 118 14.77 9.82 -11.22
N GLU A 119 15.90 9.52 -11.80
CA GLU A 119 16.00 8.69 -13.00
C GLU A 119 15.70 7.24 -12.63
N GLN A 120 14.83 6.59 -13.39
CA GLN A 120 14.23 5.31 -13.01
C GLN A 120 15.20 4.13 -13.00
N ASN A 121 16.26 4.13 -13.82
CA ASN A 121 17.22 3.02 -13.92
C ASN A 121 18.38 3.15 -12.96
N THR A 122 18.91 4.36 -12.81
CA THR A 122 20.11 4.62 -11.99
C THR A 122 19.80 5.06 -10.58
N LEU A 123 18.53 5.47 -10.31
CA LEU A 123 18.07 6.10 -9.07
C LEU A 123 18.84 7.39 -8.73
N ALA A 124 19.49 7.98 -9.73
CA ALA A 124 20.15 9.29 -9.57
C ALA A 124 19.10 10.39 -9.48
N ALA A 125 19.34 11.40 -8.63
CA ALA A 125 18.46 12.57 -8.55
C ALA A 125 18.41 13.28 -9.90
N LEU A 126 17.20 13.61 -10.37
CA LEU A 126 16.92 14.22 -11.65
C LEU A 126 16.15 15.52 -11.46
N SER A 127 16.62 16.61 -12.07
CA SER A 127 15.87 17.87 -12.07
C SER A 127 14.71 17.82 -13.07
N THR A 128 13.53 18.26 -12.63
CA THR A 128 12.30 18.24 -13.44
C THR A 128 11.56 19.55 -13.38
N THR A 129 10.67 19.78 -14.34
CA THR A 129 9.56 20.71 -14.17
C THR A 129 8.52 20.10 -13.23
N PHE A 130 7.64 20.94 -12.70
CA PHE A 130 6.49 20.52 -11.89
C PHE A 130 5.26 21.33 -12.28
N GLN A 131 4.14 20.64 -12.47
CA GLN A 131 2.84 21.28 -12.60
C GLN A 131 1.79 20.44 -11.88
N GLY A 132 0.94 21.07 -11.06
CA GLY A 132 -0.11 20.31 -10.38
C GLY A 132 -1.10 21.17 -9.62
N THR A 133 -2.19 20.52 -9.22
CA THR A 133 -3.24 21.12 -8.40
C THR A 133 -3.58 20.20 -7.26
N PHE A 134 -3.44 20.70 -6.04
CA PHE A 134 -3.96 20.07 -4.83
C PHE A 134 -5.41 20.44 -4.62
N GLN A 135 -6.23 19.44 -4.29
CA GLN A 135 -7.50 19.62 -3.60
C GLN A 135 -7.27 19.25 -2.14
N TYR A 136 -7.49 20.16 -1.20
CA TYR A 136 -7.14 19.90 0.20
C TYR A 136 -8.14 20.54 1.16
N GLY A 137 -8.31 19.91 2.31
CA GLY A 137 -9.23 20.38 3.34
C GLY A 137 -8.97 19.72 4.69
N LEU A 138 -9.69 20.21 5.72
CA LEU A 138 -9.69 19.63 7.07
C LEU A 138 -10.86 18.66 7.28
N ASN A 139 -11.79 18.59 6.34
CA ASN A 139 -12.95 17.71 6.30
C ASN A 139 -13.43 17.61 4.84
N ASN A 140 -14.68 17.23 4.61
CA ASN A 140 -15.27 16.95 3.28
C ASN A 140 -15.39 18.15 2.31
N THR A 141 -15.07 19.36 2.74
CA THR A 141 -15.01 20.53 1.85
C THR A 141 -13.56 20.78 1.47
N GLU A 142 -13.30 20.98 0.18
CA GLU A 142 -11.95 21.13 -0.35
C GLU A 142 -11.69 22.50 -0.92
N LYS A 143 -10.43 22.93 -0.84
CA LYS A 143 -9.89 24.14 -1.46
C LYS A 143 -8.83 23.73 -2.46
N ALA A 144 -8.78 24.41 -3.61
CA ALA A 144 -7.80 24.15 -4.64
C ALA A 144 -6.56 25.04 -4.48
N PHE A 145 -5.38 24.45 -4.69
CA PHE A 145 -4.10 25.16 -4.80
C PHE A 145 -3.33 24.62 -6.01
N SER A 146 -3.12 25.49 -7.02
CA SER A 146 -2.36 25.15 -8.21
C SER A 146 -0.97 25.77 -8.14
N TYR A 147 0.03 25.00 -8.51
CA TYR A 147 1.41 25.44 -8.59
C TYR A 147 2.07 24.92 -9.86
N GLN A 148 2.92 25.74 -10.48
CA GLN A 148 3.74 25.34 -11.63
C GLN A 148 5.17 25.90 -11.51
N ARG A 149 6.13 25.07 -11.94
CA ARG A 149 7.53 25.42 -12.15
C ARG A 149 7.98 24.81 -13.47
N LEU A 150 8.24 25.68 -14.42
CA LEU A 150 8.54 25.28 -15.80
C LEU A 150 10.05 25.19 -16.11
N THR A 151 10.91 25.37 -15.08
CA THR A 151 12.36 25.22 -15.19
C THR A 151 12.80 23.88 -14.60
N GLU A 152 13.68 23.15 -15.31
CA GLU A 152 14.23 21.85 -14.89
C GLU A 152 15.47 22.05 -13.99
N ASP A 153 15.27 22.66 -12.82
CA ASP A 153 16.36 23.04 -11.93
C ASP A 153 16.22 22.53 -10.48
N TRP A 154 15.11 21.85 -10.20
CA TRP A 154 14.85 21.28 -8.88
C TRP A 154 14.63 19.76 -8.94
N THR A 155 15.24 19.07 -7.97
CA THR A 155 15.04 17.64 -7.72
C THR A 155 14.01 17.36 -6.64
N ASN A 156 13.58 18.40 -5.90
CA ASN A 156 12.61 18.31 -4.80
C ASN A 156 11.58 19.42 -4.91
N HIS A 157 10.31 19.05 -4.77
CA HIS A 157 9.17 19.97 -4.75
C HIS A 157 8.42 19.78 -3.43
N THR A 158 8.74 20.61 -2.44
CA THR A 158 8.21 20.49 -1.08
C THR A 158 7.12 21.51 -0.83
N PHE A 159 5.99 21.08 -0.30
CA PHE A 159 4.85 21.94 0.00
C PHE A 159 4.51 21.93 1.48
N ALA A 160 4.02 23.07 1.94
CA ALA A 160 3.58 23.33 3.30
C ALA A 160 2.13 23.81 3.31
N PHE A 161 1.42 23.47 4.40
CA PHE A 161 0.01 23.83 4.62
C PHE A 161 -0.15 24.59 5.93
N ILE A 162 -1.10 25.50 5.98
CA ILE A 162 -1.47 26.26 7.18
C ILE A 162 -2.96 25.99 7.48
N PRO A 163 -3.27 25.73 8.77
CA PRO A 163 -2.42 25.76 9.97
C PRO A 163 -1.56 24.50 10.15
N VAL A 164 -0.34 24.68 10.63
CA VAL A 164 0.67 23.62 10.74
C VAL A 164 0.33 22.52 11.77
N ASN A 165 -0.58 22.80 12.69
CA ASN A 165 -0.99 21.86 13.75
C ASN A 165 -2.28 21.10 13.43
N LYS A 166 -2.68 21.08 12.16
CA LYS A 166 -3.86 20.36 11.70
C LYS A 166 -3.47 19.29 10.70
N THR A 167 -4.26 18.23 10.68
CA THR A 167 -4.18 17.16 9.68
C THR A 167 -5.07 17.54 8.49
N PHE A 168 -4.53 17.48 7.29
CA PHE A 168 -5.24 17.73 6.05
C PHE A 168 -5.54 16.42 5.33
N THR A 169 -6.67 16.37 4.65
CA THR A 169 -6.87 15.42 3.57
C THR A 169 -6.56 16.15 2.26
N ALA A 170 -5.74 15.55 1.41
CA ALA A 170 -5.43 16.13 0.12
C ALA A 170 -5.41 15.06 -0.98
N SER A 171 -5.83 15.48 -2.15
CA SER A 171 -5.74 14.74 -3.41
C SER A 171 -5.22 15.67 -4.50
N GLY A 172 -4.86 15.11 -5.66
CA GLY A 172 -4.44 15.95 -6.78
C GLY A 172 -3.74 15.19 -7.87
N THR A 173 -3.58 15.90 -9.01
CA THR A 173 -2.85 15.43 -10.19
C THR A 173 -1.60 16.27 -10.38
N PHE A 174 -0.47 15.61 -10.51
CA PHE A 174 0.85 16.25 -10.65
C PHE A 174 1.58 15.72 -11.87
N THR A 175 2.15 16.61 -12.65
CA THR A 175 2.88 16.29 -13.87
C THR A 175 4.33 16.74 -13.74
N PHE A 176 5.23 15.86 -14.08
CA PHE A 176 6.68 16.06 -14.08
C PHE A 176 7.22 15.86 -15.48
N THR A 177 8.06 16.77 -15.96
CA THR A 177 8.75 16.62 -17.24
C THR A 177 10.23 16.91 -17.11
N ALA A 178 11.06 16.22 -17.89
CA ALA A 178 12.46 16.49 -18.07
C ALA A 178 12.89 16.18 -19.50
N ALA A 179 13.88 16.89 -20.02
CA ALA A 179 14.36 16.69 -21.40
C ALA A 179 14.91 15.27 -21.59
N GLY A 180 14.41 14.53 -22.56
CA GLY A 180 14.81 13.13 -22.85
C GLY A 180 14.10 12.06 -22.03
N TYR A 181 13.14 12.45 -21.19
CA TYR A 181 12.34 11.57 -20.35
C TYR A 181 10.85 11.63 -20.71
N GLU A 182 10.14 10.55 -20.44
CA GLU A 182 8.69 10.55 -20.56
C GLU A 182 8.06 11.44 -19.52
N THR A 183 6.96 12.09 -19.90
CA THR A 183 6.14 12.87 -18.97
C THR A 183 5.49 11.95 -17.97
N GLN A 184 5.78 12.14 -16.69
CA GLN A 184 5.17 11.38 -15.63
C GLN A 184 4.00 12.13 -15.02
N THR A 185 2.84 11.46 -14.94
CA THR A 185 1.68 11.94 -14.20
C THR A 185 1.53 11.12 -12.93
N TYR A 186 1.41 11.81 -11.81
CA TYR A 186 1.18 11.19 -10.50
C TYR A 186 -0.18 11.64 -9.96
N GLU A 187 -1.07 10.68 -9.75
CA GLU A 187 -2.37 10.88 -9.13
C GLU A 187 -2.25 10.56 -7.63
N LEU A 188 -2.35 11.59 -6.80
CA LEU A 188 -2.45 11.45 -5.36
C LEU A 188 -3.91 11.21 -5.01
N PRO A 189 -4.29 10.03 -4.53
CA PRO A 189 -5.64 9.78 -4.02
C PRO A 189 -5.85 10.54 -2.70
N ASP A 190 -7.08 10.60 -2.21
CA ASP A 190 -7.38 11.19 -0.90
C ASP A 190 -6.45 10.66 0.17
N THR A 191 -5.49 11.48 0.55
CA THR A 191 -4.39 11.11 1.44
C THR A 191 -4.36 12.02 2.65
N ILE A 192 -4.19 11.41 3.82
CA ILE A 192 -4.02 12.14 5.07
C ILE A 192 -2.58 12.65 5.14
N MET A 193 -2.43 13.96 5.28
CA MET A 193 -1.14 14.64 5.39
C MET A 193 -0.99 15.30 6.76
N GLN A 194 0.16 15.10 7.35
CA GLN A 194 0.55 15.67 8.64
C GLN A 194 1.86 16.44 8.50
N ASN A 195 2.18 17.30 9.44
CA ASN A 195 3.46 18.00 9.45
C ASN A 195 4.63 17.07 9.82
N ILE A 196 5.88 17.54 9.65
CA ILE A 196 7.09 16.74 9.86
C ILE A 196 7.21 16.12 11.26
N SER A 197 6.60 16.72 12.29
CA SER A 197 6.61 16.13 13.64
C SER A 197 5.83 14.83 13.74
N ASP A 198 4.84 14.65 12.85
CA ASP A 198 3.99 13.48 12.78
C ASP A 198 4.31 12.58 11.57
N GLY A 199 5.23 13.02 10.68
CA GLY A 199 5.67 12.33 9.47
C GLY A 199 5.27 13.07 8.19
N MET A 200 6.21 13.76 7.55
CA MET A 200 6.04 14.32 6.22
C MET A 200 5.82 13.19 5.19
N LEU A 201 4.88 13.40 4.27
CA LEU A 201 4.65 12.47 3.17
C LEU A 201 5.74 12.63 2.12
N GLU A 202 6.57 11.61 1.95
CA GLU A 202 7.60 11.54 0.90
C GLU A 202 7.08 10.74 -0.29
N ILE A 203 7.13 11.34 -1.47
CA ILE A 203 6.69 10.72 -2.72
C ILE A 203 7.85 10.73 -3.71
N PRO A 204 8.52 9.59 -3.93
CA PRO A 204 9.51 9.47 -4.98
C PRO A 204 8.81 9.39 -6.35
N ILE A 205 9.31 10.17 -7.30
CA ILE A 205 8.86 10.17 -8.70
C ILE A 205 10.00 9.64 -9.56
N TYR A 206 9.73 8.58 -10.30
CA TYR A 206 10.71 7.92 -11.13
C TYR A 206 10.48 8.25 -12.61
N MET A 207 11.39 9.01 -13.21
CA MET A 207 11.32 9.43 -14.60
C MET A 207 11.94 8.37 -15.50
N LEU A 208 11.21 7.91 -16.50
CA LEU A 208 11.68 6.93 -17.48
C LEU A 208 12.24 7.62 -18.70
N GLU A 209 13.47 7.26 -19.11
CA GLU A 209 14.09 7.78 -20.33
C GLU A 209 13.30 7.34 -21.56
N SER A 210 12.99 8.30 -22.45
CA SER A 210 12.13 8.06 -23.62
C SER A 210 12.70 7.03 -24.60
N SER A 211 14.02 6.89 -24.65
CA SER A 211 14.70 5.88 -25.47
C SER A 211 14.43 4.43 -25.03
N ASN A 212 14.07 4.24 -23.75
CA ASN A 212 13.81 2.93 -23.13
C ASN A 212 12.32 2.71 -22.84
N SER A 213 11.46 3.61 -23.29
CA SER A 213 10.04 3.64 -22.96
C SER A 213 9.19 3.00 -24.06
N THR A 214 8.21 2.22 -23.65
CA THR A 214 7.11 1.74 -24.50
C THR A 214 5.78 2.11 -23.88
N LEU A 215 4.93 2.82 -24.64
CA LEU A 215 3.59 3.22 -24.19
C LEU A 215 2.61 2.05 -24.26
N PHE A 216 1.90 1.79 -23.17
CA PHE A 216 0.82 0.81 -23.10
C PHE A 216 -0.50 1.45 -22.73
N THR A 217 -1.58 0.89 -23.29
CA THR A 217 -2.93 1.14 -22.80
C THR A 217 -3.20 0.14 -21.66
N VAL A 218 -3.47 0.65 -20.47
CA VAL A 218 -3.89 -0.17 -19.32
C VAL A 218 -5.40 -0.10 -19.20
N VAL A 219 -6.06 -1.25 -19.28
CA VAL A 219 -7.53 -1.37 -19.23
C VAL A 219 -7.93 -2.03 -17.93
N VAL A 220 -8.83 -1.42 -17.16
CA VAL A 220 -9.40 -2.01 -15.94
C VAL A 220 -10.80 -2.53 -16.21
N ARG A 221 -11.05 -3.78 -15.85
CA ARG A 221 -12.36 -4.44 -15.94
C ARG A 221 -12.78 -4.98 -14.59
N ASP A 222 -14.06 -4.90 -14.33
CA ASP A 222 -14.64 -5.54 -13.15
C ASP A 222 -14.84 -7.06 -13.36
N SER A 223 -15.39 -7.74 -12.38
CA SER A 223 -15.67 -9.16 -12.42
C SER A 223 -16.71 -9.58 -13.48
N THR A 224 -17.48 -8.63 -14.02
CA THR A 224 -18.44 -8.82 -15.13
C THR A 224 -17.84 -8.46 -16.48
N PHE A 225 -16.53 -8.14 -16.53
CA PHE A 225 -15.79 -7.65 -17.69
C PHE A 225 -16.21 -6.27 -18.18
N SER A 226 -17.00 -5.54 -17.39
CA SER A 226 -17.35 -4.15 -17.66
C SER A 226 -16.14 -3.23 -17.41
N LEU A 227 -16.03 -2.17 -18.17
CA LEU A 227 -14.97 -1.17 -18.03
C LEU A 227 -15.16 -0.36 -16.75
N VAL A 228 -14.06 -0.11 -16.02
CA VAL A 228 -14.10 0.62 -14.74
C VAL A 228 -13.51 2.00 -14.93
N GLU A 229 -14.32 3.03 -14.77
CA GLU A 229 -13.94 4.42 -14.76
C GLU A 229 -13.39 4.85 -13.38
N ASN A 230 -12.51 5.85 -13.37
CA ASN A 230 -11.95 6.46 -12.14
C ASN A 230 -11.22 5.47 -11.23
N ALA A 231 -10.68 4.37 -11.78
CA ALA A 231 -9.78 3.48 -11.07
C ALA A 231 -8.36 4.07 -11.07
N ASN A 232 -7.81 4.35 -9.89
CA ASN A 232 -6.42 4.75 -9.74
C ASN A 232 -5.52 3.50 -9.81
N ILE A 233 -4.53 3.52 -10.71
CA ILE A 233 -3.60 2.43 -10.95
C ILE A 233 -2.21 2.91 -10.57
N GLN A 234 -1.63 2.31 -9.53
CA GLN A 234 -0.22 2.48 -9.22
C GLN A 234 0.59 1.39 -9.92
N ILE A 235 1.45 1.80 -10.84
CA ILE A 235 2.39 0.95 -11.55
C ILE A 235 3.66 0.87 -10.71
N GLN A 236 3.98 -0.32 -10.22
CA GLN A 236 5.14 -0.54 -9.37
C GLN A 236 6.18 -1.39 -10.08
N ARG A 237 7.42 -0.89 -10.10
CA ARG A 237 8.60 -1.59 -10.61
C ARG A 237 9.33 -2.28 -9.46
N TYR A 238 9.81 -3.49 -9.69
CA TYR A 238 10.69 -4.20 -8.76
C TYR A 238 12.14 -3.76 -8.92
N TYR A 239 12.78 -3.38 -7.83
CA TYR A 239 14.20 -3.05 -7.76
C TYR A 239 14.97 -4.14 -7.01
N PRO A 240 15.75 -5.00 -7.72
CA PRO A 240 16.48 -6.10 -7.08
C PRO A 240 17.50 -5.62 -6.04
N GLY A 241 18.10 -4.45 -6.22
CA GLY A 241 19.12 -3.90 -5.31
C GLY A 241 18.59 -3.57 -3.92
N THR A 242 17.34 -3.14 -3.81
CA THR A 242 16.66 -2.83 -2.55
C THR A 242 15.67 -3.92 -2.14
N ASN A 243 15.41 -4.88 -3.01
CA ASN A 243 14.38 -5.92 -2.85
C ASN A 243 12.99 -5.32 -2.56
N SER A 244 12.65 -4.22 -3.21
CA SER A 244 11.41 -3.48 -3.02
C SER A 244 10.67 -3.21 -4.33
N TYR A 245 9.38 -2.93 -4.21
CA TYR A 245 8.56 -2.41 -5.29
C TYR A 245 8.33 -0.93 -5.06
N GLU A 246 8.72 -0.11 -6.04
CA GLU A 246 8.51 1.34 -5.99
C GLU A 246 7.47 1.75 -7.04
N THR A 247 6.59 2.68 -6.68
CA THR A 247 5.60 3.24 -7.60
C THR A 247 6.30 4.15 -8.59
N THR A 248 6.35 3.71 -9.85
CA THR A 248 6.99 4.49 -10.93
C THR A 248 6.01 5.39 -11.65
N GLU A 249 4.73 5.03 -11.67
CA GLU A 249 3.69 5.83 -12.30
C GLU A 249 2.35 5.61 -11.57
N SER A 250 1.52 6.65 -11.48
CA SER A 250 0.17 6.58 -10.91
C SER A 250 -0.80 7.26 -11.85
N VAL A 251 -1.70 6.48 -12.43
CA VAL A 251 -2.63 6.94 -13.47
C VAL A 251 -4.06 6.55 -13.13
N THR A 252 -5.03 7.30 -13.66
CA THR A 252 -6.45 7.04 -13.43
C THR A 252 -7.16 6.70 -14.74
N THR A 253 -8.03 5.70 -14.71
CA THR A 253 -8.81 5.30 -15.90
C THR A 253 -9.87 6.34 -16.24
N ASN A 254 -10.00 6.60 -17.54
CA ASN A 254 -11.04 7.47 -18.10
C ASN A 254 -12.41 6.76 -18.20
N ALA A 255 -13.40 7.42 -18.77
CA ALA A 255 -14.76 6.87 -18.98
C ALA A 255 -14.79 5.55 -19.80
N ASP A 256 -13.74 5.29 -20.60
CA ASP A 256 -13.58 4.03 -21.34
C ASP A 256 -12.84 2.96 -20.54
N GLY A 257 -12.61 3.16 -19.24
CA GLY A 257 -11.85 2.26 -18.37
C GLY A 257 -10.39 2.11 -18.77
N LYS A 258 -9.82 3.11 -19.45
CA LYS A 258 -8.45 3.09 -19.99
C LYS A 258 -7.58 4.15 -19.34
N ALA A 259 -6.33 3.78 -19.06
CA ALA A 259 -5.24 4.67 -18.70
C ALA A 259 -4.04 4.39 -19.60
N PHE A 260 -3.04 5.26 -19.58
CA PHE A 260 -1.79 5.08 -20.32
C PHE A 260 -0.64 4.98 -19.32
N GLY A 261 0.28 4.05 -19.57
CA GLY A 261 1.47 3.86 -18.74
C GLY A 261 2.69 3.56 -19.59
N HIS A 262 3.86 3.92 -19.06
CA HIS A 262 5.15 3.79 -19.73
C HIS A 262 5.96 2.64 -19.10
N PHE A 263 6.45 1.74 -19.93
CA PHE A 263 7.13 0.53 -19.45
C PHE A 263 8.45 0.27 -20.19
N ILE A 264 9.40 -0.31 -19.46
CA ILE A 264 10.55 -1.02 -20.04
C ILE A 264 10.08 -2.45 -20.29
N THR A 265 10.10 -2.88 -21.54
CA THR A 265 9.66 -4.23 -21.93
C THR A 265 10.77 -5.25 -21.68
N GLU A 266 10.37 -6.51 -21.36
CA GLU A 266 11.21 -7.72 -21.27
C GLU A 266 12.18 -7.80 -20.08
N ASP A 267 12.81 -6.70 -19.66
CA ASP A 267 13.88 -6.74 -18.65
C ASP A 267 13.44 -6.40 -17.22
N VAL A 268 12.20 -5.90 -17.05
CA VAL A 268 11.73 -5.35 -15.78
C VAL A 268 10.48 -6.07 -15.29
N ILE A 269 10.43 -6.31 -13.99
CA ILE A 269 9.27 -6.90 -13.34
C ILE A 269 8.39 -5.76 -12.77
N TYR A 270 7.13 -5.78 -13.14
CA TYR A 270 6.11 -4.86 -12.66
C TYR A 270 5.01 -5.57 -11.89
N ARG A 271 4.32 -4.83 -11.02
CA ARG A 271 3.02 -5.19 -10.46
C ARG A 271 2.12 -3.98 -10.45
N PHE A 272 0.82 -4.21 -10.40
CA PHE A 272 -0.20 -3.16 -10.41
C PHE A 272 -1.00 -3.21 -9.13
N LEU A 273 -1.19 -2.04 -8.52
CA LEU A 273 -2.16 -1.83 -7.45
C LEU A 273 -3.30 -1.01 -8.00
N VAL A 274 -4.53 -1.51 -7.91
CA VAL A 274 -5.72 -0.78 -8.40
C VAL A 274 -6.58 -0.37 -7.23
N TYR A 275 -6.87 0.92 -7.15
CA TYR A 275 -7.70 1.52 -6.12
C TYR A 275 -9.00 2.07 -6.74
N ILE A 276 -10.12 1.90 -6.04
CA ILE A 276 -11.41 2.51 -6.40
C ILE A 276 -11.98 3.16 -5.14
N GLY A 277 -12.30 4.46 -5.21
CA GLY A 277 -12.78 5.21 -4.05
C GLY A 277 -11.82 5.16 -2.86
N GLY A 278 -10.50 5.19 -3.11
CA GLY A 278 -9.46 5.09 -2.08
C GLY A 278 -9.22 3.69 -1.51
N SER A 279 -10.00 2.68 -1.92
CA SER A 279 -9.87 1.30 -1.42
C SER A 279 -9.11 0.43 -2.42
N LEU A 280 -8.09 -0.31 -1.96
CA LEU A 280 -7.34 -1.27 -2.77
C LEU A 280 -8.23 -2.45 -3.20
N GLN A 281 -8.40 -2.63 -4.51
CA GLN A 281 -9.24 -3.68 -5.11
C GLN A 281 -8.42 -4.82 -5.70
N LEU A 282 -7.22 -4.51 -6.23
CA LEU A 282 -6.36 -5.51 -6.86
C LEU A 282 -4.90 -5.24 -6.53
N THR A 283 -4.18 -6.29 -6.17
CA THR A 283 -2.72 -6.38 -6.29
C THR A 283 -2.42 -7.46 -7.32
N SER A 284 -1.87 -7.08 -8.47
CA SER A 284 -1.53 -8.05 -9.52
C SER A 284 -0.37 -8.94 -9.10
N THR A 285 -0.26 -10.10 -9.73
CA THR A 285 0.99 -10.88 -9.67
C THR A 285 2.12 -10.12 -10.35
N PRO A 286 3.37 -10.21 -9.83
CA PRO A 286 4.53 -9.69 -10.52
C PRO A 286 4.69 -10.31 -11.92
N THR A 287 4.90 -9.47 -12.93
CA THR A 287 5.03 -9.91 -14.31
C THR A 287 6.02 -9.07 -15.09
N GLN A 288 6.67 -9.65 -16.09
CA GLN A 288 7.39 -8.91 -17.12
C GLN A 288 6.40 -8.45 -18.18
N ILE A 289 6.56 -7.23 -18.66
CA ILE A 289 5.68 -6.65 -19.66
C ILE A 289 6.28 -6.91 -21.05
N VAL A 290 5.49 -7.51 -21.92
CA VAL A 290 5.87 -7.81 -23.31
C VAL A 290 4.84 -7.19 -24.25
N CYS A 291 5.31 -6.61 -25.34
CA CYS A 291 4.47 -6.10 -26.41
C CYS A 291 4.71 -6.87 -27.70
N GLU A 292 3.84 -7.83 -27.99
CA GLU A 292 3.95 -8.63 -29.21
C GLU A 292 3.39 -7.91 -30.45
N THR A 293 2.35 -7.10 -30.26
CA THR A 293 1.66 -6.38 -31.34
C THR A 293 1.20 -5.00 -30.87
N LEU A 294 1.37 -3.97 -31.73
CA LEU A 294 0.88 -2.62 -31.47
C LEU A 294 -0.62 -2.50 -31.81
N PRO A 295 -1.41 -1.76 -31.02
CA PRO A 295 -1.05 -1.06 -29.79
C PRO A 295 -0.91 -2.01 -28.59
N CYS A 296 0.14 -1.81 -27.78
CA CYS A 296 0.37 -2.60 -26.58
C CYS A 296 -0.72 -2.37 -25.52
N THR A 297 -1.30 -3.44 -25.00
CA THR A 297 -2.40 -3.36 -24.03
C THR A 297 -2.19 -4.32 -22.87
N ILE A 298 -2.41 -3.81 -21.65
CA ILE A 298 -2.46 -4.60 -20.41
C ILE A 298 -3.89 -4.56 -19.89
N THR A 299 -4.48 -5.73 -19.61
CA THR A 299 -5.81 -5.82 -19.01
C THR A 299 -5.72 -6.27 -17.56
N LEU A 300 -6.22 -5.43 -16.67
CA LEU A 300 -6.33 -5.71 -15.23
C LEU A 300 -7.78 -6.07 -14.90
N ASN A 301 -8.03 -7.33 -14.56
CA ASN A 301 -9.34 -7.78 -14.16
C ASN A 301 -9.44 -7.72 -12.64
N LEU A 302 -10.37 -6.92 -12.13
CA LEU A 302 -10.63 -6.84 -10.70
C LEU A 302 -11.26 -8.15 -10.23
N PRO A 303 -10.84 -8.64 -9.07
CA PRO A 303 -11.55 -9.75 -8.45
C PRO A 303 -12.99 -9.30 -8.17
N ALA A 304 -13.91 -10.21 -8.27
CA ALA A 304 -15.25 -9.92 -7.79
C ALA A 304 -15.17 -9.49 -6.32
N SER A 305 -15.83 -8.40 -5.94
CA SER A 305 -15.92 -8.01 -4.53
C SER A 305 -16.51 -9.17 -3.74
N ALA A 306 -16.06 -9.38 -2.51
CA ALA A 306 -16.50 -10.49 -1.67
C ALA A 306 -18.04 -10.57 -1.54
N GLY A 307 -18.77 -9.45 -1.72
CA GLY A 307 -20.22 -9.41 -1.78
C GLY A 307 -20.84 -9.81 -3.13
N SER A 308 -20.12 -9.63 -4.26
CA SER A 308 -20.66 -9.92 -5.60
C SER A 308 -20.39 -11.36 -6.08
N ILE A 309 -19.37 -12.03 -5.54
CA ILE A 309 -19.12 -13.45 -5.83
C ILE A 309 -20.13 -14.34 -5.13
N ASP A 310 -20.52 -13.99 -3.92
CA ASP A 310 -21.53 -14.71 -3.16
C ASP A 310 -22.91 -14.64 -3.85
N ASP A 311 -23.24 -13.50 -4.47
CA ASP A 311 -24.49 -13.33 -5.24
C ASP A 311 -24.49 -14.08 -6.59
N ILE A 312 -23.37 -14.10 -7.32
CA ILE A 312 -23.29 -14.74 -8.65
C ILE A 312 -23.09 -16.26 -8.56
N LEU A 313 -22.38 -16.74 -7.53
CA LEU A 313 -22.05 -18.16 -7.37
C LEU A 313 -22.83 -18.86 -6.24
N GLY A 314 -23.66 -18.13 -5.51
CA GLY A 314 -24.42 -18.67 -4.38
C GLY A 314 -23.55 -19.20 -3.25
N TYR A 315 -22.39 -18.55 -2.98
CA TYR A 315 -21.56 -18.84 -1.83
C TYR A 315 -22.04 -17.97 -0.65
N PRO A 316 -22.20 -18.50 0.55
CA PRO A 316 -22.66 -17.74 1.70
C PRO A 316 -21.58 -16.74 2.15
N SER A 317 -22.03 -15.57 2.61
CA SER A 317 -21.22 -14.47 3.14
C SER A 317 -20.40 -14.80 4.41
N ASN A 318 -20.52 -16.03 4.92
CA ASN A 318 -19.97 -16.45 6.22
C ASN A 318 -18.81 -17.45 6.10
N PHE A 319 -18.10 -17.46 4.96
CA PHE A 319 -16.92 -18.30 4.76
C PHE A 319 -15.65 -17.52 5.11
N THR A 320 -14.80 -18.11 5.94
CA THR A 320 -13.45 -17.59 6.22
C THR A 320 -12.40 -18.66 5.96
N SER A 321 -11.28 -18.29 5.36
CA SER A 321 -10.14 -19.18 5.18
C SER A 321 -8.82 -18.46 5.43
N ASN A 322 -7.85 -19.22 5.93
CA ASN A 322 -6.47 -18.74 6.10
C ASN A 322 -5.50 -19.84 5.69
N LEU A 323 -4.65 -19.55 4.70
CA LEU A 323 -3.62 -20.45 4.22
C LEU A 323 -2.26 -19.94 4.69
N THR A 324 -1.56 -20.72 5.49
CA THR A 324 -0.26 -20.35 6.08
C THR A 324 0.79 -21.44 5.83
N TYR A 325 2.07 -21.05 5.96
CA TYR A 325 3.20 -21.97 5.96
C TYR A 325 4.06 -21.72 7.20
N ASN A 326 4.38 -22.78 7.91
CA ASN A 326 5.30 -22.72 9.03
C ASN A 326 6.70 -23.15 8.59
N ASN A 327 7.64 -22.24 8.60
CA ASN A 327 9.01 -22.46 8.13
C ASN A 327 9.82 -23.43 9.03
N ASN A 328 9.46 -23.56 10.31
CA ASN A 328 10.16 -24.43 11.25
C ASN A 328 9.71 -25.88 11.16
N THR A 329 8.42 -26.12 10.94
CA THR A 329 7.83 -27.45 10.79
C THR A 329 7.70 -27.88 9.34
N GLU A 330 7.89 -26.95 8.40
CA GLU A 330 7.75 -27.16 6.96
C GLU A 330 6.34 -27.68 6.56
N ILE A 331 5.31 -27.17 7.24
CA ILE A 331 3.91 -27.59 7.04
C ILE A 331 3.10 -26.43 6.49
N PHE A 332 2.37 -26.68 5.39
CA PHE A 332 1.27 -25.82 4.95
C PHE A 332 0.01 -26.14 5.75
N THR A 333 -0.70 -25.11 6.18
CA THR A 333 -1.92 -25.22 6.97
C THR A 333 -3.02 -24.37 6.37
N LEU A 334 -4.11 -24.99 5.97
CA LEU A 334 -5.36 -24.33 5.58
C LEU A 334 -6.35 -24.45 6.74
N THR A 335 -6.69 -23.33 7.36
CA THR A 335 -7.79 -23.25 8.33
C THR A 335 -8.97 -22.62 7.64
N TYR A 336 -10.17 -23.22 7.73
CA TYR A 336 -11.38 -22.64 7.17
C TYR A 336 -12.58 -22.85 8.08
N THR A 337 -13.53 -21.94 7.98
CA THR A 337 -14.81 -22.02 8.67
C THR A 337 -15.91 -21.55 7.71
N ASP A 338 -16.95 -22.38 7.56
CA ASP A 338 -18.16 -22.07 6.84
C ASP A 338 -19.33 -22.16 7.81
N LEU A 339 -20.03 -21.04 8.00
CA LEU A 339 -21.21 -20.97 8.88
C LEU A 339 -22.52 -21.30 8.15
N ALA A 340 -22.46 -21.63 6.86
CA ALA A 340 -23.63 -22.04 6.09
C ALA A 340 -23.94 -23.54 6.31
N ALA A 341 -25.21 -23.86 6.38
CA ALA A 341 -25.71 -25.22 6.65
C ALA A 341 -25.56 -26.21 5.48
N ASP A 342 -24.78 -25.91 4.44
CA ASP A 342 -24.60 -26.74 3.26
C ASP A 342 -23.30 -27.56 3.34
N PRO A 343 -23.22 -28.85 3.03
CA PRO A 343 -22.02 -29.66 3.12
C PRO A 343 -20.98 -29.13 2.13
N LEU A 344 -20.04 -28.32 2.63
CA LEU A 344 -18.93 -27.79 1.91
C LEU A 344 -17.69 -28.61 2.24
N GLY A 345 -16.86 -28.86 1.25
CA GLY A 345 -15.53 -29.41 1.44
C GLY A 345 -14.48 -28.37 1.06
N ALA A 346 -13.34 -28.43 1.73
CA ALA A 346 -12.17 -27.70 1.28
C ALA A 346 -11.05 -28.68 0.92
N ARG A 347 -10.20 -28.31 -0.02
CA ARG A 347 -9.04 -29.08 -0.44
C ARG A 347 -7.81 -28.20 -0.44
N LEU A 348 -6.73 -28.70 0.16
CA LEU A 348 -5.40 -28.14 0.07
C LEU A 348 -4.58 -28.97 -0.93
N HIS A 349 -4.16 -28.33 -2.02
CA HIS A 349 -3.36 -28.93 -3.07
C HIS A 349 -1.99 -28.27 -3.11
N VAL A 350 -0.93 -29.04 -2.83
CA VAL A 350 0.47 -28.55 -2.83
C VAL A 350 1.24 -29.23 -3.94
N ARG A 351 1.86 -28.43 -4.80
CA ARG A 351 2.73 -28.89 -5.87
C ARG A 351 4.09 -28.23 -5.77
N ARG A 352 5.12 -28.96 -6.18
CA ARG A 352 6.48 -28.45 -6.36
C ARG A 352 6.69 -28.13 -7.83
N LEU A 353 7.17 -26.93 -8.11
CA LEU A 353 7.58 -26.54 -9.46
C LEU A 353 8.92 -27.20 -9.79
N ALA A 354 9.00 -27.92 -10.90
CA ALA A 354 10.21 -28.54 -11.41
C ALA A 354 10.35 -28.28 -12.91
N ASN A 355 11.58 -28.21 -13.41
CA ASN A 355 11.85 -27.96 -14.83
C ASN A 355 11.26 -29.03 -15.77
N THR A 356 10.91 -30.19 -15.25
CA THR A 356 10.32 -31.31 -15.98
C THR A 356 8.79 -31.40 -15.86
N GLY A 357 8.17 -30.39 -15.22
CA GLY A 357 6.74 -30.34 -14.92
C GLY A 357 6.45 -30.34 -13.42
N ASP A 358 5.30 -29.84 -13.07
CA ASP A 358 4.86 -29.72 -11.68
C ASP A 358 4.61 -31.09 -11.04
N VAL A 359 5.15 -31.32 -9.86
CA VAL A 359 4.97 -32.55 -9.09
C VAL A 359 4.00 -32.30 -7.95
N VAL A 360 2.87 -33.01 -7.93
CA VAL A 360 1.92 -32.94 -6.79
C VAL A 360 2.58 -33.60 -5.58
N VAL A 361 2.69 -32.84 -4.50
CA VAL A 361 3.29 -33.28 -3.23
C VAL A 361 2.25 -33.83 -2.30
N CYS A 362 1.14 -33.13 -2.15
CA CYS A 362 -0.03 -33.64 -1.45
C CYS A 362 -1.33 -32.98 -1.97
N SER A 363 -2.45 -33.69 -1.76
CA SER A 363 -3.79 -33.22 -2.07
C SER A 363 -4.73 -33.75 -0.98
N ASN A 364 -4.95 -32.96 0.06
CA ASN A 364 -5.76 -33.32 1.21
C ASN A 364 -7.07 -32.56 1.16
N ASN A 365 -8.18 -33.21 1.50
CA ASN A 365 -9.51 -32.62 1.54
C ASN A 365 -10.22 -32.96 2.86
N ASP A 366 -11.16 -32.11 3.24
CA ASP A 366 -12.07 -32.34 4.36
C ASP A 366 -13.45 -31.80 4.01
N THR A 367 -14.50 -32.50 4.43
CA THR A 367 -15.89 -32.17 4.16
C THR A 367 -16.61 -31.52 5.35
N ALA A 368 -15.90 -31.28 6.44
CA ALA A 368 -16.46 -30.60 7.61
C ALA A 368 -16.76 -29.12 7.30
N SER A 369 -17.71 -28.53 8.01
CA SER A 369 -18.03 -27.10 7.92
C SER A 369 -16.95 -26.18 8.51
N ALA A 370 -16.07 -26.71 9.35
CA ALA A 370 -14.87 -26.03 9.86
C ALA A 370 -13.80 -27.10 10.09
N SER A 371 -12.59 -26.86 9.57
CA SER A 371 -11.48 -27.79 9.73
C SER A 371 -10.12 -27.13 9.50
N VAL A 372 -9.07 -27.87 9.84
CA VAL A 372 -7.67 -27.56 9.59
C VAL A 372 -7.07 -28.66 8.73
N ILE A 373 -6.74 -28.33 7.48
CA ILE A 373 -6.10 -29.25 6.53
C ILE A 373 -4.61 -28.93 6.49
N THR A 374 -3.77 -29.93 6.69
CA THR A 374 -2.32 -29.77 6.68
C THR A 374 -1.67 -30.55 5.54
N CYS A 375 -0.53 -30.05 5.06
CA CYS A 375 0.36 -30.70 4.11
C CYS A 375 1.80 -30.58 4.58
N ASP A 376 2.41 -31.70 4.98
CA ASP A 376 3.80 -31.77 5.40
C ASP A 376 4.72 -31.95 4.19
N VAL A 377 5.66 -31.00 4.02
CA VAL A 377 6.68 -31.02 2.98
C VAL A 377 8.09 -31.17 3.54
N SER A 378 8.23 -31.55 4.82
CA SER A 378 9.54 -31.67 5.50
C SER A 378 10.47 -32.70 4.85
N THR A 379 9.92 -33.80 4.36
CA THR A 379 10.67 -34.88 3.69
C THR A 379 10.94 -34.59 2.21
N GLN A 380 10.33 -33.54 1.67
CA GLN A 380 10.43 -33.22 0.25
C GLN A 380 11.73 -32.44 -0.07
N THR A 381 12.23 -32.59 -1.30
CA THR A 381 13.44 -31.90 -1.76
C THR A 381 13.24 -30.39 -1.81
N ASN A 382 14.34 -29.65 -1.73
CA ASN A 382 14.32 -28.19 -1.88
C ASN A 382 13.73 -27.77 -3.24
N GLY A 383 13.09 -26.60 -3.27
CA GLY A 383 12.46 -26.07 -4.48
C GLY A 383 11.33 -25.09 -4.17
N THR A 384 10.71 -24.61 -5.21
CA THR A 384 9.54 -23.73 -5.11
C THR A 384 8.27 -24.57 -4.99
N TYR A 385 7.47 -24.29 -3.97
CA TYR A 385 6.21 -24.95 -3.70
C TYR A 385 5.05 -23.96 -3.87
N VAL A 386 4.00 -24.44 -4.50
CA VAL A 386 2.74 -23.70 -4.66
C VAL A 386 1.63 -24.47 -3.96
N ALA A 387 1.13 -23.90 -2.88
CA ALA A 387 -0.04 -24.39 -2.19
C ALA A 387 -1.26 -23.64 -2.69
N THR A 388 -2.30 -24.37 -3.11
CA THR A 388 -3.56 -23.80 -3.57
C THR A 388 -4.70 -24.40 -2.74
N ALA A 389 -5.50 -23.54 -2.15
CA ALA A 389 -6.69 -23.93 -1.40
C ALA A 389 -7.91 -23.81 -2.30
N TYR A 390 -8.75 -24.85 -2.31
CA TYR A 390 -10.00 -24.89 -3.05
C TYR A 390 -11.17 -25.12 -2.10
N LEU A 391 -12.27 -24.46 -2.40
CA LEU A 391 -13.57 -24.79 -1.82
C LEU A 391 -14.33 -25.66 -2.82
N GLU A 392 -14.68 -26.86 -2.43
CA GLU A 392 -15.40 -27.82 -3.28
C GLU A 392 -16.87 -27.91 -2.85
N ARG A 393 -17.78 -27.92 -3.82
CA ARG A 393 -19.23 -28.15 -3.62
C ARG A 393 -19.68 -29.33 -4.47
N THR A 394 -20.63 -30.08 -3.99
CA THR A 394 -21.15 -31.31 -4.64
C THR A 394 -21.71 -31.10 -6.06
N SER A 395 -21.99 -29.85 -6.44
CA SER A 395 -22.60 -29.53 -7.75
C SER A 395 -21.76 -28.61 -8.64
N LYS A 396 -20.55 -28.17 -8.22
CA LYS A 396 -19.73 -27.20 -8.99
C LYS A 396 -18.24 -27.48 -8.85
N ALA A 397 -17.46 -27.11 -9.88
CA ALA A 397 -15.99 -27.20 -9.85
C ALA A 397 -15.41 -26.41 -8.68
N GLY A 398 -14.34 -26.93 -8.07
CA GLY A 398 -13.69 -26.31 -6.91
C GLY A 398 -13.18 -24.90 -7.21
N LYS A 399 -13.52 -23.95 -6.32
CA LYS A 399 -13.08 -22.55 -6.42
C LYS A 399 -11.79 -22.34 -5.66
N ASN A 400 -10.83 -21.66 -6.26
CA ASN A 400 -9.61 -21.23 -5.57
C ASN A 400 -9.95 -20.15 -4.53
N ILE A 401 -9.68 -20.44 -3.24
CA ILE A 401 -9.92 -19.57 -2.08
C ILE A 401 -8.64 -19.02 -1.46
N GLY A 402 -7.49 -19.47 -1.96
CA GLY A 402 -6.19 -18.95 -1.52
C GLY A 402 -5.04 -19.66 -2.21
N GLN A 403 -3.95 -18.93 -2.45
CA GLN A 403 -2.71 -19.46 -3.00
C GLN A 403 -1.53 -18.90 -2.23
N LEU A 404 -0.55 -19.77 -1.93
CA LEU A 404 0.68 -19.40 -1.27
C LEU A 404 1.86 -20.05 -2.01
N VAL A 405 2.83 -19.22 -2.37
CA VAL A 405 4.07 -19.66 -3.02
C VAL A 405 5.21 -19.50 -2.04
N ILE A 406 5.97 -20.56 -1.78
CA ILE A 406 7.15 -20.52 -0.93
C ILE A 406 8.35 -21.15 -1.62
N GLN A 407 9.54 -20.71 -1.24
CA GLN A 407 10.77 -21.36 -1.63
C GLN A 407 11.39 -22.08 -0.44
N LYS A 408 11.37 -23.41 -0.47
CA LYS A 408 12.03 -24.24 0.51
C LYS A 408 13.51 -24.33 0.18
N ALA A 409 14.37 -23.78 1.03
CA ALA A 409 15.82 -23.79 0.90
C ALA A 409 16.46 -24.35 2.15
N LYS A 410 17.29 -25.36 2.00
CA LYS A 410 17.91 -26.08 3.13
C LYS A 410 19.34 -25.60 3.48
N SER A 411 19.85 -24.55 2.82
CA SER A 411 21.24 -24.12 2.96
C SER A 411 21.33 -22.61 3.14
N ILE A 412 22.20 -22.20 4.04
CA ILE A 412 22.58 -20.78 4.25
C ILE A 412 23.07 -20.14 2.93
N VAL A 413 23.67 -20.92 2.02
CA VAL A 413 24.13 -20.46 0.70
C VAL A 413 22.98 -19.96 -0.18
N ASN A 414 21.81 -20.59 -0.12
CA ASN A 414 20.65 -20.15 -0.90
C ASN A 414 20.00 -18.85 -0.34
N ASN A 415 20.26 -18.55 0.94
CA ASN A 415 19.79 -17.31 1.56
C ASN A 415 20.77 -16.13 1.38
N ILE A 416 22.05 -16.41 1.12
CA ILE A 416 23.12 -15.40 1.00
C ILE A 416 23.51 -15.17 -0.49
N GLY A 417 23.09 -16.06 -1.40
CA GLY A 417 23.31 -15.90 -2.83
C GLY A 417 24.80 -15.72 -3.23
N VAL A 418 25.04 -14.82 -4.18
CA VAL A 418 26.40 -14.50 -4.68
C VAL A 418 27.30 -13.94 -3.57
N ASP A 419 26.74 -13.24 -2.57
CA ASP A 419 27.49 -12.68 -1.45
C ASP A 419 28.11 -13.76 -0.57
N GLY A 420 27.46 -14.91 -0.42
CA GLY A 420 28.01 -16.07 0.27
C GLY A 420 29.21 -16.68 -0.43
N LEU A 421 29.22 -16.69 -1.75
CA LEU A 421 30.34 -17.14 -2.56
C LEU A 421 31.52 -16.16 -2.43
N ILE A 422 31.28 -14.87 -2.49
CA ILE A 422 32.28 -13.82 -2.30
C ILE A 422 32.89 -13.93 -0.89
N LEU A 423 32.04 -14.06 0.15
CA LEU A 423 32.49 -14.21 1.53
C LEU A 423 33.34 -15.48 1.70
N SER A 424 32.98 -16.60 1.06
CA SER A 424 33.74 -17.86 1.13
C SER A 424 35.11 -17.72 0.47
N VAL A 425 35.22 -16.99 -0.66
CA VAL A 425 36.48 -16.69 -1.33
C VAL A 425 37.38 -15.82 -0.45
N PHE A 426 36.84 -14.77 0.19
CA PHE A 426 37.62 -13.93 1.12
C PHE A 426 38.10 -14.71 2.35
N LEU A 427 37.25 -15.54 2.94
CA LEU A 427 37.64 -16.41 4.06
C LEU A 427 38.72 -17.41 3.66
N PHE A 428 38.58 -18.04 2.49
CA PHE A 428 39.57 -18.95 1.95
C PHE A 428 40.92 -18.26 1.68
N MET A 429 40.91 -17.10 1.02
CA MET A 429 42.11 -16.28 0.81
C MET A 429 42.77 -15.88 2.13
N GLY A 430 42.00 -15.46 3.14
CA GLY A 430 42.54 -15.14 4.44
C GLY A 430 43.26 -16.31 5.12
N ILE A 431 42.67 -17.52 5.03
CA ILE A 431 43.28 -18.74 5.58
C ILE A 431 44.56 -19.12 4.83
N VAL A 432 44.56 -18.99 3.50
CA VAL A 432 45.75 -19.26 2.65
C VAL A 432 46.87 -18.26 2.95
N MET A 433 46.53 -16.97 3.13
CA MET A 433 47.51 -15.92 3.48
C MET A 433 48.20 -16.17 4.83
N LEU A 434 47.46 -16.70 5.82
CA LEU A 434 48.06 -17.12 7.12
C LEU A 434 49.08 -18.27 6.95
N GLY A 435 48.95 -19.06 5.89
CA GLY A 435 49.86 -20.18 5.56
C GLY A 435 51.12 -19.81 4.77
N LEU A 436 51.22 -18.56 4.27
CA LEU A 436 52.36 -18.14 3.39
C LEU A 436 53.75 -18.24 4.07
N PHE A 437 53.81 -18.24 5.41
CA PHE A 437 55.05 -18.36 6.15
C PHE A 437 55.61 -19.79 6.24
N LYS A 438 54.80 -20.83 6.00
CA LYS A 438 55.19 -22.25 5.99
C LYS A 438 54.30 -23.06 5.03
N PRO A 439 54.80 -23.57 3.90
CA PRO A 439 53.97 -24.19 2.86
C PRO A 439 53.14 -25.42 3.35
N VAL A 440 53.67 -26.20 4.29
CA VAL A 440 52.93 -27.34 4.89
C VAL A 440 51.72 -26.87 5.69
N LEU A 441 51.86 -25.76 6.41
CA LEU A 441 50.73 -25.14 7.17
C LEU A 441 49.69 -24.51 6.24
N ALA A 442 50.11 -23.95 5.09
CA ALA A 442 49.18 -23.41 4.08
C ALA A 442 48.23 -24.49 3.56
N ILE A 443 48.78 -25.66 3.22
CA ILE A 443 47.95 -26.80 2.73
C ILE A 443 46.99 -27.28 3.82
N ALA A 444 47.49 -27.42 5.06
CA ALA A 444 46.64 -27.84 6.16
C ALA A 444 45.48 -26.86 6.42
N PHE A 445 45.78 -25.56 6.43
CA PHE A 445 44.75 -24.51 6.64
C PHE A 445 43.80 -24.41 5.46
N ALA A 446 44.23 -24.59 4.21
CA ALA A 446 43.36 -24.62 3.04
C ALA A 446 42.35 -25.76 3.12
N VAL A 447 42.78 -26.95 3.51
CA VAL A 447 41.90 -28.12 3.64
C VAL A 447 40.92 -27.94 4.79
N VAL A 448 41.38 -27.47 5.96
CA VAL A 448 40.52 -27.19 7.10
C VAL A 448 39.52 -26.09 6.76
N GLY A 449 39.95 -25.06 6.01
CA GLY A 449 39.07 -23.97 5.56
C GLY A 449 37.97 -24.48 4.62
N ILE A 450 38.29 -25.32 3.65
CA ILE A 450 37.32 -25.93 2.73
C ILE A 450 36.31 -26.80 3.49
N ILE A 451 36.75 -27.60 4.47
CA ILE A 451 35.89 -28.42 5.30
C ILE A 451 34.97 -27.54 6.16
N ALA A 452 35.51 -26.51 6.76
CA ALA A 452 34.72 -25.55 7.58
C ALA A 452 33.67 -24.81 6.76
N LEU A 453 34.04 -24.32 5.55
CA LEU A 453 33.10 -23.65 4.65
C LEU A 453 32.02 -24.60 4.12
N SER A 454 32.35 -25.88 3.91
CA SER A 454 31.37 -26.91 3.55
C SER A 454 30.43 -27.25 4.74
N TRP A 455 30.96 -27.28 5.95
CA TRP A 455 30.18 -27.60 7.18
C TRP A 455 29.24 -26.48 7.58
N ILE A 456 29.64 -25.22 7.37
CA ILE A 456 28.79 -24.04 7.54
C ILE A 456 27.76 -23.90 6.39
N GLY A 457 27.91 -24.70 5.31
CA GLY A 457 27.00 -24.71 4.19
C GLY A 457 27.21 -23.56 3.17
N LEU A 458 28.36 -22.87 3.24
CA LEU A 458 28.73 -21.81 2.30
C LEU A 458 29.21 -22.37 0.95
N VAL A 459 29.69 -23.62 0.90
CA VAL A 459 30.10 -24.32 -0.31
C VAL A 459 29.56 -25.74 -0.27
N SER A 460 28.84 -26.17 -1.30
CA SER A 460 28.35 -27.54 -1.41
C SER A 460 29.41 -28.42 -2.11
N ILE A 461 30.16 -29.22 -1.35
CA ILE A 461 31.15 -30.15 -1.86
C ILE A 461 30.72 -31.58 -1.52
N LEU A 462 30.77 -32.47 -2.51
CA LEU A 462 30.49 -33.88 -2.30
C LEU A 462 31.49 -34.49 -1.30
N PRO A 463 31.08 -35.36 -0.36
CA PRO A 463 31.98 -36.00 0.60
C PRO A 463 33.15 -36.74 -0.04
N SER A 464 32.97 -37.30 -1.24
CA SER A 464 34.03 -37.94 -2.05
C SER A 464 35.12 -36.97 -2.48
N THR A 465 34.75 -35.71 -2.79
CA THR A 465 35.71 -34.68 -3.18
C THR A 465 36.53 -34.19 -1.98
N ILE A 466 35.93 -34.11 -0.79
CA ILE A 466 36.64 -33.80 0.45
C ILE A 466 37.67 -34.91 0.77
N ALA A 467 37.26 -36.15 0.64
CA ALA A 467 38.18 -37.30 0.85
C ALA A 467 39.38 -37.29 -0.13
N ALA A 468 39.13 -37.00 -1.40
CA ALA A 468 40.17 -36.87 -2.40
C ALA A 468 41.14 -35.70 -2.10
N LEU A 469 40.62 -34.53 -1.67
CA LEU A 469 41.46 -33.40 -1.27
C LEU A 469 42.33 -33.72 -0.05
N LEU A 470 41.81 -34.45 0.93
CA LEU A 470 42.59 -34.89 2.11
C LEU A 470 43.75 -35.80 1.73
N VAL A 471 43.53 -36.74 0.81
CA VAL A 471 44.57 -37.65 0.32
C VAL A 471 45.67 -36.86 -0.44
N VAL A 472 45.29 -35.98 -1.35
CA VAL A 472 46.23 -35.15 -2.11
C VAL A 472 47.02 -34.22 -1.18
N ALA A 473 46.36 -33.59 -0.20
CA ALA A 473 47.01 -32.74 0.80
C ALA A 473 48.03 -33.55 1.66
N GLY A 474 47.69 -34.78 2.04
CA GLY A 474 48.58 -35.68 2.78
C GLY A 474 49.83 -36.04 1.98
N ILE A 475 49.69 -36.38 0.69
CA ILE A 475 50.81 -36.71 -0.24
C ILE A 475 51.73 -35.51 -0.41
N LEU A 476 51.12 -34.28 -0.63
CA LEU A 476 51.92 -33.06 -0.80
C LEU A 476 52.68 -32.69 0.48
N ALA A 477 52.00 -32.77 1.63
CA ALA A 477 52.64 -32.50 2.91
C ALA A 477 53.78 -33.47 3.24
N TRP A 478 53.63 -34.74 2.86
CA TRP A 478 54.70 -35.75 3.02
C TRP A 478 55.88 -35.51 2.08
N GLY A 479 55.60 -35.12 0.80
CA GLY A 479 56.63 -34.79 -0.20
C GLY A 479 57.46 -33.56 0.17
N MET A 480 56.88 -32.57 0.82
CA MET A 480 57.59 -31.36 1.26
C MET A 480 58.34 -31.49 2.58
N ARG A 481 58.25 -32.63 3.27
CA ARG A 481 58.95 -32.93 4.50
C ARG A 481 60.35 -33.59 4.25
N LYS A 482 60.66 -33.92 3.03
CA LYS A 482 61.98 -34.34 2.54
C LYS A 482 62.75 -33.14 1.96
#